data_f15910fe6205d2134138a55d429aad6e
#
_entry.id   f15910fe6205d2134138a55d429aad6e
#
_cell.length_a   1.000
_cell.length_b   1.000
_cell.length_c   1.000
_cell.angle_alpha   90.00
_cell.angle_beta   90.00
_cell.angle_gamma   90.00
#
_symmetry.space_group_name_H-M   'P 1'
#
loop_
_entity.id
_entity.type
_entity.pdbx_description
1 polymer ?
#
loop_
_entity_poly.entity_id
_entity_poly.type
_entity_poly.pdbx_seq_one_letter_code
_entity_poly.pdbx_strand_id
1 'polypeptide(L)'
;ANGVPGGFAEYVSFTGDMVKHGCFNLIPEDFDPVSTVIAETASSVLNAQINIDLVMEDLVVVIGSGTIGCLHSEIAKIRGTKEVIIAEMNETKAELARKQGFGTVYNYGSGDPRLKELIMEKTGGKGADVVICACPAGQAQADAITLVRKRGKVVFFGGINPKTAAIIDTNAIHYKEIQ
;
A
#
# COMPACT_ATOMS: atom_id res chain seq x y z
N ALA A 1 2.40 -7.64 -19.94
CA ALA A 1 1.81 -6.74 -20.92
C ALA A 1 1.61 -7.54 -22.20
N ASN A 2 0.40 -7.77 -22.57
CA ASN A 2 0.01 -8.83 -23.48
C ASN A 2 -0.31 -8.30 -24.88
N GLY A 3 0.65 -7.63 -25.52
CA GLY A 3 0.55 -7.20 -26.92
C GLY A 3 -0.37 -6.01 -27.20
N VAL A 4 -0.86 -5.33 -26.19
CA VAL A 4 -1.61 -4.06 -26.34
C VAL A 4 -0.62 -2.92 -26.23
N PRO A 5 -0.57 -1.95 -27.19
CA PRO A 5 0.27 -0.77 -27.09
C PRO A 5 -0.03 0.02 -25.81
N GLY A 6 1.00 0.67 -25.25
CA GLY A 6 0.83 1.55 -24.09
C GLY A 6 0.04 2.82 -24.44
N GLY A 7 -0.50 3.50 -23.41
CA GLY A 7 -1.30 4.71 -23.55
C GLY A 7 -0.52 6.01 -23.86
N PHE A 8 0.83 5.98 -23.87
CA PHE A 8 1.65 7.14 -24.27
C PHE A 8 1.71 7.27 -25.79
N ALA A 9 0.57 7.60 -26.40
CA ALA A 9 0.42 7.75 -27.84
C ALA A 9 -0.72 8.73 -28.15
N GLU A 10 -0.66 9.40 -29.30
CA GLU A 10 -1.76 10.26 -29.77
C GLU A 10 -3.04 9.47 -30.05
N TYR A 11 -2.86 8.22 -30.49
CA TYR A 11 -3.98 7.30 -30.79
C TYR A 11 -3.68 5.91 -30.25
N VAL A 12 -4.68 5.32 -29.61
CA VAL A 12 -4.62 3.94 -29.13
C VAL A 12 -5.81 3.16 -29.71
N SER A 13 -5.53 2.02 -30.33
CA SER A 13 -6.57 1.15 -30.87
C SER A 13 -7.00 0.13 -29.83
N PHE A 14 -8.29 -0.01 -29.62
CA PHE A 14 -8.90 -0.99 -28.73
C PHE A 14 -9.75 -1.97 -29.51
N THR A 15 -9.77 -3.22 -29.10
CA THR A 15 -10.64 -4.23 -29.68
C THR A 15 -12.10 -4.01 -29.25
N GLY A 16 -13.05 -4.48 -30.09
CA GLY A 16 -14.47 -4.43 -29.74
C GLY A 16 -14.80 -5.16 -28.43
N ASP A 17 -14.08 -6.23 -28.12
CA ASP A 17 -14.22 -6.97 -26.85
C ASP A 17 -13.78 -6.15 -25.63
N MET A 18 -12.69 -5.40 -25.75
CA MET A 18 -12.25 -4.50 -24.66
C MET A 18 -13.29 -3.42 -24.41
N VAL A 19 -13.88 -2.84 -25.45
CA VAL A 19 -14.95 -1.85 -25.33
C VAL A 19 -16.21 -2.46 -24.73
N LYS A 20 -16.59 -3.67 -25.17
CA LYS A 20 -17.81 -4.37 -24.74
C LYS A 20 -17.77 -4.80 -23.27
N HIS A 21 -16.60 -5.16 -22.75
CA HIS A 21 -16.46 -5.66 -21.39
C HIS A 21 -16.22 -4.58 -20.32
N GLY A 22 -16.41 -3.30 -20.66
CA GLY A 22 -16.45 -2.22 -19.70
C GLY A 22 -15.09 -1.78 -19.16
N CYS A 23 -14.00 -1.98 -19.95
CA CYS A 23 -12.67 -1.49 -19.59
C CYS A 23 -12.52 0.04 -19.71
N PHE A 24 -13.57 0.73 -20.15
CA PHE A 24 -13.57 2.17 -20.39
C PHE A 24 -14.64 2.86 -19.56
N ASN A 25 -14.22 3.90 -18.88
CA ASN A 25 -15.10 4.79 -18.14
C ASN A 25 -15.00 6.18 -18.74
N LEU A 26 -16.14 6.81 -18.98
CA LEU A 26 -16.17 8.21 -19.37
C LEU A 26 -15.79 9.08 -18.18
N ILE A 27 -14.89 10.02 -18.41
CA ILE A 27 -14.56 11.05 -17.43
C ILE A 27 -15.67 12.11 -17.50
N PRO A 28 -16.31 12.50 -16.38
CA PRO A 28 -17.26 13.60 -16.37
C PRO A 28 -16.64 14.89 -16.89
N GLU A 29 -17.42 15.74 -17.56
CA GLU A 29 -16.92 16.95 -18.22
C GLU A 29 -16.31 17.98 -17.25
N ASP A 30 -16.74 17.96 -15.99
CA ASP A 30 -16.25 18.83 -14.91
C ASP A 30 -14.97 18.32 -14.22
N PHE A 31 -14.45 17.14 -14.61
CA PHE A 31 -13.22 16.57 -14.06
C PHE A 31 -12.01 16.91 -14.92
N ASP A 32 -10.91 17.30 -14.26
CA ASP A 32 -9.63 17.46 -14.93
C ASP A 32 -9.06 16.10 -15.37
N PRO A 33 -8.82 15.87 -16.66
CA PRO A 33 -8.30 14.61 -17.16
C PRO A 33 -6.94 14.21 -16.57
N VAL A 34 -6.10 15.19 -16.22
CA VAL A 34 -4.78 14.92 -15.62
C VAL A 34 -4.94 14.35 -14.22
N SER A 35 -5.86 14.90 -13.44
CA SER A 35 -6.15 14.39 -12.08
C SER A 35 -6.78 12.99 -12.12
N THR A 36 -7.50 12.62 -13.18
CA THR A 36 -8.14 11.31 -13.28
C THR A 36 -7.18 10.16 -13.61
N VAL A 37 -5.98 10.46 -14.08
CA VAL A 37 -4.96 9.42 -14.39
C VAL A 37 -4.65 8.50 -13.19
N ILE A 38 -4.76 9.02 -11.97
CA ILE A 38 -4.52 8.23 -10.75
C ILE A 38 -5.66 7.27 -10.39
N ALA A 39 -6.85 7.41 -11.00
CA ALA A 39 -8.06 6.70 -10.60
C ALA A 39 -7.92 5.16 -10.68
N GLU A 40 -7.22 4.64 -11.68
CA GLU A 40 -6.99 3.19 -11.83
C GLU A 40 -6.19 2.66 -10.64
N THR A 41 -5.06 3.28 -10.32
CA THR A 41 -4.22 2.89 -9.20
C THR A 41 -4.94 3.08 -7.86
N ALA A 42 -5.67 4.18 -7.70
CA ALA A 42 -6.46 4.46 -6.51
C ALA A 42 -7.57 3.41 -6.30
N SER A 43 -8.22 2.96 -7.37
CA SER A 43 -9.26 1.92 -7.29
C SER A 43 -8.69 0.57 -6.80
N SER A 44 -7.50 0.21 -7.27
CA SER A 44 -6.79 -1.00 -6.82
C SER A 44 -6.43 -0.92 -5.33
N VAL A 45 -5.94 0.23 -4.88
CA VAL A 45 -5.65 0.51 -3.47
C VAL A 45 -6.91 0.45 -2.61
N LEU A 46 -7.98 1.11 -3.04
CA LEU A 46 -9.26 1.10 -2.34
C LEU A 46 -9.82 -0.32 -2.23
N ASN A 47 -9.77 -1.10 -3.31
CA ASN A 47 -10.21 -2.49 -3.30
C ASN A 47 -9.43 -3.34 -2.29
N ALA A 48 -8.12 -3.17 -2.19
CA ALA A 48 -7.32 -3.86 -1.18
C ALA A 48 -7.77 -3.51 0.25
N GLN A 49 -8.04 -2.24 0.53
CA GLN A 49 -8.50 -1.78 1.84
C GLN A 49 -9.94 -2.24 2.17
N ILE A 50 -10.79 -2.38 1.16
CA ILE A 50 -12.13 -2.96 1.33
C ILE A 50 -12.00 -4.45 1.67
N ASN A 51 -11.19 -5.20 0.93
CA ASN A 51 -11.03 -6.64 1.13
C ASN A 51 -10.49 -7.03 2.51
N ILE A 52 -9.71 -6.16 3.14
CA ILE A 52 -9.23 -6.37 4.51
C ILE A 52 -10.16 -5.77 5.57
N ASP A 53 -11.29 -5.21 5.16
CA ASP A 53 -12.21 -4.54 6.09
C ASP A 53 -11.47 -3.54 7.00
N LEU A 54 -10.82 -2.54 6.38
CA LEU A 54 -10.11 -1.48 7.08
C LEU A 54 -11.13 -0.59 7.81
N VAL A 55 -10.95 -0.38 9.11
CA VAL A 55 -11.89 0.36 9.96
C VAL A 55 -11.25 1.58 10.64
N MET A 56 -12.10 2.46 11.20
CA MET A 56 -11.69 3.75 11.78
C MET A 56 -10.72 3.62 12.95
N GLU A 57 -10.80 2.55 13.73
CA GLU A 57 -9.93 2.33 14.89
C GLU A 57 -8.54 1.78 14.55
N ASP A 58 -8.31 1.39 13.28
CA ASP A 58 -7.05 0.76 12.88
C ASP A 58 -5.87 1.74 12.91
N LEU A 59 -4.75 1.31 13.51
CA LEU A 59 -3.43 1.85 13.28
C LEU A 59 -2.82 1.11 12.08
N VAL A 60 -2.57 1.87 11.01
CA VAL A 60 -2.07 1.34 9.74
C VAL A 60 -0.59 1.66 9.57
N VAL A 61 0.20 0.65 9.23
CA VAL A 61 1.60 0.84 8.80
C VAL A 61 1.71 0.56 7.32
N VAL A 62 2.25 1.51 6.57
CA VAL A 62 2.56 1.37 5.14
C VAL A 62 4.07 1.32 4.96
N ILE A 63 4.60 0.25 4.37
CA ILE A 63 6.02 0.11 4.07
C ILE A 63 6.27 0.50 2.61
N GLY A 64 6.94 1.64 2.42
CA GLY A 64 7.19 2.30 1.15
C GLY A 64 6.33 3.55 0.93
N SER A 65 6.95 4.65 0.49
CA SER A 65 6.29 5.94 0.15
C SER A 65 6.31 6.25 -1.34
N GLY A 66 6.29 5.23 -2.19
CA GLY A 66 6.01 5.41 -3.61
C GLY A 66 4.55 5.84 -3.83
N THR A 67 4.15 6.06 -5.08
CA THR A 67 2.77 6.44 -5.46
C THR A 67 1.72 5.56 -4.77
N ILE A 68 1.93 4.23 -4.79
CA ILE A 68 1.00 3.27 -4.18
C ILE A 68 0.94 3.43 -2.66
N GLY A 69 2.09 3.58 -1.99
CA GLY A 69 2.13 3.75 -0.53
C GLY A 69 1.47 5.06 -0.08
N CYS A 70 1.71 6.15 -0.80
CA CYS A 70 1.05 7.42 -0.55
C CYS A 70 -0.47 7.33 -0.77
N LEU A 71 -0.93 6.64 -1.81
CA LEU A 71 -2.35 6.39 -2.04
C LEU A 71 -2.98 5.54 -0.93
N HIS A 72 -2.29 4.50 -0.46
CA HIS A 72 -2.75 3.72 0.69
C HIS A 72 -2.94 4.60 1.92
N SER A 73 -2.00 5.51 2.17
CA SER A 73 -2.10 6.45 3.28
C SER A 73 -3.29 7.39 3.14
N GLU A 74 -3.45 8.03 1.99
CA GLU A 74 -4.54 8.97 1.77
C GLU A 74 -5.92 8.31 1.84
N ILE A 75 -6.09 7.17 1.18
CA ILE A 75 -7.37 6.46 1.20
C ILE A 75 -7.68 5.93 2.62
N ALA A 76 -6.68 5.44 3.37
CA ALA A 76 -6.88 5.05 4.76
C ALA A 76 -7.31 6.24 5.64
N LYS A 77 -6.70 7.42 5.47
CA LYS A 77 -7.10 8.64 6.18
C LYS A 77 -8.52 9.08 5.82
N ILE A 78 -8.89 9.04 4.52
CA ILE A 78 -10.26 9.33 4.07
C ILE A 78 -11.28 8.37 4.69
N ARG A 79 -10.89 7.10 4.85
CA ARG A 79 -11.71 6.08 5.54
C ARG A 79 -11.76 6.26 7.06
N GLY A 80 -11.02 7.23 7.60
CA GLY A 80 -11.07 7.65 8.99
C GLY A 80 -10.24 6.79 9.94
N THR A 81 -9.21 6.08 9.45
CA THR A 81 -8.33 5.28 10.32
C THR A 81 -7.68 6.14 11.41
N LYS A 82 -7.40 5.53 12.56
CA LYS A 82 -6.86 6.22 13.73
C LYS A 82 -5.53 6.90 13.47
N GLU A 83 -4.62 6.20 12.83
CA GLU A 83 -3.28 6.71 12.48
C GLU A 83 -2.72 5.95 11.28
N VAL A 84 -2.02 6.66 10.40
CA VAL A 84 -1.23 6.04 9.33
C VAL A 84 0.23 6.40 9.51
N ILE A 85 1.07 5.37 9.62
CA ILE A 85 2.53 5.47 9.71
C ILE A 85 3.11 4.96 8.40
N ILE A 86 3.97 5.76 7.77
CA ILE A 86 4.72 5.37 6.57
C ILE A 86 6.18 5.14 6.96
N ALA A 87 6.71 3.97 6.62
CA ALA A 87 8.14 3.65 6.71
C ALA A 87 8.77 3.69 5.32
N GLU A 88 9.77 4.55 5.12
CA GLU A 88 10.46 4.71 3.83
C GLU A 88 11.97 4.76 4.05
N MET A 89 12.73 3.94 3.33
CA MET A 89 14.18 3.88 3.46
C MET A 89 14.92 4.99 2.71
N ASN A 90 14.33 5.53 1.66
CA ASN A 90 14.91 6.61 0.88
C ASN A 90 14.52 7.95 1.48
N GLU A 91 15.50 8.71 2.01
CA GLU A 91 15.24 9.97 2.69
C GLU A 91 14.55 11.01 1.80
N THR A 92 14.96 11.12 0.54
CA THR A 92 14.33 12.08 -0.40
C THR A 92 12.84 11.79 -0.59
N LYS A 93 12.47 10.50 -0.70
CA LYS A 93 11.05 10.09 -0.79
C LYS A 93 10.32 10.31 0.51
N ALA A 94 10.97 10.02 1.65
CA ALA A 94 10.40 10.25 2.96
C ALA A 94 10.12 11.75 3.21
N GLU A 95 11.06 12.61 2.85
CA GLU A 95 10.90 14.08 2.92
C GLU A 95 9.76 14.57 2.02
N LEU A 96 9.69 14.08 0.78
CA LEU A 96 8.60 14.42 -0.14
C LEU A 96 7.24 14.01 0.45
N ALA A 97 7.13 12.80 0.97
CA ALA A 97 5.90 12.32 1.58
C ALA A 97 5.50 13.14 2.83
N ARG A 98 6.46 13.54 3.68
CA ARG A 98 6.22 14.44 4.82
C ARG A 98 5.71 15.79 4.35
N LYS A 99 6.39 16.39 3.36
CA LYS A 99 6.03 17.71 2.81
C LYS A 99 4.62 17.72 2.22
N GLN A 100 4.20 16.62 1.62
CA GLN A 100 2.86 16.47 1.04
C GLN A 100 1.79 16.06 2.06
N GLY A 101 2.18 15.74 3.31
CA GLY A 101 1.23 15.39 4.36
C GLY A 101 0.63 13.98 4.23
N PHE A 102 1.34 13.04 3.60
CA PHE A 102 0.84 11.67 3.40
C PHE A 102 0.81 10.79 4.66
N GLY A 103 0.81 11.37 5.85
CA GLY A 103 0.79 10.66 7.12
C GLY A 103 2.04 10.92 7.96
N THR A 104 2.22 10.16 9.05
CA THR A 104 3.42 10.24 9.86
C THR A 104 4.53 9.43 9.22
N VAL A 105 5.52 10.08 8.61
CA VAL A 105 6.55 9.42 7.81
C VAL A 105 7.86 9.31 8.59
N TYR A 106 8.37 8.09 8.71
CA TYR A 106 9.65 7.78 9.32
C TYR A 106 10.63 7.26 8.26
N ASN A 107 11.88 7.72 8.35
CA ASN A 107 12.95 7.19 7.49
C ASN A 107 13.54 5.94 8.14
N TYR A 108 12.88 4.81 7.91
CA TYR A 108 13.30 3.48 8.35
C TYR A 108 13.32 2.51 7.18
N GLY A 109 14.42 1.78 7.04
CA GLY A 109 14.54 0.69 6.07
C GLY A 109 13.89 -0.60 6.57
N SER A 110 13.70 -1.55 5.64
CA SER A 110 13.31 -2.90 5.98
C SER A 110 14.38 -3.55 6.88
N GLY A 111 13.96 -4.24 7.94
CA GLY A 111 14.84 -4.81 8.95
C GLY A 111 15.34 -3.82 10.01
N ASP A 112 14.97 -2.54 9.94
CA ASP A 112 15.37 -1.57 10.96
C ASP A 112 14.56 -1.82 12.25
N PRO A 113 15.23 -2.15 13.38
CA PRO A 113 14.55 -2.46 14.63
C PRO A 113 13.76 -1.28 15.20
N ARG A 114 14.14 -0.04 14.87
CA ARG A 114 13.48 1.17 15.36
C ARG A 114 12.02 1.26 14.88
N LEU A 115 11.71 0.73 13.68
CA LEU A 115 10.33 0.69 13.21
C LEU A 115 9.46 -0.18 14.14
N LYS A 116 9.95 -1.35 14.52
CA LYS A 116 9.24 -2.24 15.44
C LYS A 116 9.09 -1.61 16.82
N GLU A 117 10.15 -1.02 17.36
CA GLU A 117 10.13 -0.32 18.65
C GLU A 117 9.07 0.79 18.66
N LEU A 118 9.05 1.62 17.62
CA LEU A 118 8.05 2.68 17.45
C LEU A 118 6.62 2.13 17.44
N ILE A 119 6.35 1.08 16.66
CA ILE A 119 5.01 0.51 16.57
C ILE A 119 4.59 -0.11 17.91
N MET A 120 5.49 -0.80 18.60
CA MET A 120 5.21 -1.36 19.92
C MET A 120 4.94 -0.27 20.97
N GLU A 121 5.71 0.82 20.97
CA GLU A 121 5.46 1.97 21.83
C GLU A 121 4.06 2.56 21.59
N LYS A 122 3.73 2.87 20.33
CA LYS A 122 2.44 3.47 19.95
C LYS A 122 1.22 2.58 20.23
N THR A 123 1.42 1.29 20.29
CA THR A 123 0.34 0.30 20.45
C THR A 123 0.32 -0.36 21.84
N GLY A 124 1.14 0.08 22.77
CA GLY A 124 1.26 -0.54 24.09
C GLY A 124 1.70 -2.00 24.02
N GLY A 125 2.62 -2.32 23.11
CA GLY A 125 3.20 -3.64 22.92
C GLY A 125 2.36 -4.61 22.06
N LYS A 126 1.23 -4.17 21.51
CA LYS A 126 0.31 -5.05 20.73
C LYS A 126 0.78 -5.27 19.30
N GLY A 127 1.33 -4.27 18.64
CA GLY A 127 1.59 -4.22 17.20
C GLY A 127 0.49 -3.50 16.42
N ALA A 128 0.74 -3.27 15.12
CA ALA A 128 -0.18 -2.57 14.23
C ALA A 128 -1.44 -3.41 13.92
N ASP A 129 -2.57 -2.76 13.71
CA ASP A 129 -3.80 -3.44 13.28
C ASP A 129 -3.67 -3.94 11.85
N VAL A 130 -3.11 -3.11 10.98
CA VAL A 130 -2.90 -3.41 9.56
C VAL A 130 -1.49 -3.03 9.15
N VAL A 131 -0.81 -3.90 8.38
CA VAL A 131 0.47 -3.59 7.73
C VAL A 131 0.36 -3.83 6.24
N ILE A 132 0.70 -2.80 5.45
CA ILE A 132 0.62 -2.83 3.98
C ILE A 132 2.03 -2.71 3.40
N CYS A 133 2.48 -3.74 2.67
CA CYS A 133 3.75 -3.69 1.94
C CYS A 133 3.52 -3.10 0.55
N ALA A 134 3.88 -1.84 0.37
CA ALA A 134 3.77 -1.11 -0.90
C ALA A 134 5.13 -0.97 -1.62
N CYS A 135 6.04 -1.91 -1.38
CA CYS A 135 7.37 -1.94 -2.00
C CYS A 135 7.76 -3.37 -2.44
N PRO A 136 8.65 -3.50 -3.44
CA PRO A 136 9.03 -4.80 -3.98
C PRO A 136 10.21 -5.46 -3.20
N ALA A 137 10.17 -5.44 -1.88
CA ALA A 137 11.24 -5.96 -1.01
C ALA A 137 10.74 -7.15 -0.17
N GLY A 138 11.37 -8.32 -0.32
CA GLY A 138 11.01 -9.52 0.44
C GLY A 138 11.19 -9.34 1.96
N GLN A 139 12.20 -8.58 2.39
CA GLN A 139 12.39 -8.26 3.80
C GLN A 139 11.22 -7.44 4.36
N ALA A 140 10.66 -6.51 3.59
CA ALA A 140 9.48 -5.74 4.03
C ALA A 140 8.26 -6.64 4.27
N GLN A 141 8.10 -7.71 3.46
CA GLN A 141 7.06 -8.70 3.69
C GLN A 141 7.29 -9.50 4.98
N ALA A 142 8.55 -9.86 5.27
CA ALA A 142 8.90 -10.52 6.53
C ALA A 142 8.68 -9.60 7.75
N ASP A 143 9.08 -8.33 7.63
CA ASP A 143 8.87 -7.32 8.67
C ASP A 143 7.39 -7.13 8.99
N ALA A 144 6.53 -7.11 7.98
CA ALA A 144 5.09 -6.95 8.16
C ALA A 144 4.49 -8.00 9.13
N ILE A 145 4.93 -9.25 9.03
CA ILE A 145 4.50 -10.33 9.93
C ILE A 145 4.94 -10.07 11.38
N THR A 146 6.10 -9.41 11.57
CA THR A 146 6.58 -9.08 12.92
C THR A 146 5.90 -7.86 13.52
N LEU A 147 5.55 -6.87 12.69
CA LEU A 147 4.96 -5.60 13.09
C LEU A 147 3.46 -5.69 13.41
N VAL A 148 2.76 -6.61 12.76
CA VAL A 148 1.32 -6.76 12.93
C VAL A 148 0.98 -7.43 14.27
N ARG A 149 -0.12 -6.98 14.89
CA ARG A 149 -0.64 -7.57 16.12
C ARG A 149 -1.22 -8.98 15.90
N LYS A 150 -1.53 -9.66 17.00
CA LYS A 150 -2.37 -10.87 16.94
C LYS A 150 -3.74 -10.53 16.33
N ARG A 151 -4.20 -11.37 15.40
CA ARG A 151 -5.43 -11.18 14.61
C ARG A 151 -5.45 -9.88 13.80
N GLY A 152 -4.27 -9.34 13.50
CA GLY A 152 -4.13 -8.21 12.59
C GLY A 152 -4.09 -8.66 11.13
N LYS A 153 -4.00 -7.69 10.22
CA LYS A 153 -4.11 -7.93 8.78
C LYS A 153 -2.84 -7.49 8.08
N VAL A 154 -2.37 -8.28 7.11
CA VAL A 154 -1.19 -7.96 6.29
C VAL A 154 -1.56 -7.99 4.82
N VAL A 155 -1.19 -6.93 4.11
CA VAL A 155 -1.39 -6.82 2.66
C VAL A 155 -0.05 -6.79 1.95
N PHE A 156 0.24 -7.82 1.17
CA PHE A 156 1.36 -7.84 0.23
C PHE A 156 0.91 -7.21 -1.10
N PHE A 157 0.83 -5.89 -1.14
CA PHE A 157 0.39 -5.17 -2.32
C PHE A 157 1.49 -5.07 -3.38
N GLY A 158 2.73 -4.80 -2.96
CA GLY A 158 3.90 -4.82 -3.83
C GLY A 158 4.37 -6.25 -4.12
N GLY A 159 4.43 -6.64 -5.38
CA GLY A 159 5.07 -7.88 -5.79
C GLY A 159 6.59 -7.80 -5.66
N ILE A 160 7.24 -8.91 -5.33
CA ILE A 160 8.71 -9.03 -5.30
C ILE A 160 9.22 -9.61 -6.62
N ASN A 161 10.52 -9.40 -6.90
CA ASN A 161 11.15 -10.02 -8.07
C ASN A 161 11.04 -11.54 -7.97
N PRO A 162 10.54 -12.25 -9.02
CA PRO A 162 10.40 -13.71 -9.00
C PRO A 162 11.70 -14.50 -8.74
N LYS A 163 12.86 -13.86 -8.95
CA LYS A 163 14.17 -14.47 -8.66
C LYS A 163 14.62 -14.29 -7.20
N THR A 164 13.87 -13.54 -6.40
CA THR A 164 14.11 -13.34 -4.98
C THR A 164 13.01 -14.03 -4.17
N ALA A 165 13.34 -14.51 -2.98
CA ALA A 165 12.37 -15.09 -2.06
C ALA A 165 12.22 -14.19 -0.83
N ALA A 166 11.00 -14.07 -0.33
CA ALA A 166 10.76 -13.58 1.02
C ALA A 166 10.82 -14.77 1.99
N ILE A 167 11.60 -14.67 3.04
CA ILE A 167 11.61 -15.66 4.13
C ILE A 167 10.59 -15.18 5.16
N ILE A 168 9.45 -15.85 5.20
CA ILE A 168 8.33 -15.49 6.08
C ILE A 168 8.18 -16.56 7.16
N ASP A 169 8.07 -16.14 8.42
CA ASP A 169 7.76 -17.04 9.54
C ASP A 169 6.26 -17.42 9.50
N THR A 170 6.00 -18.59 8.93
CA THR A 170 4.63 -19.13 8.82
C THR A 170 4.06 -19.55 10.18
N ASN A 171 4.91 -19.88 11.18
CA ASN A 171 4.45 -20.14 12.54
C ASN A 171 3.93 -18.86 13.19
N ALA A 172 4.60 -17.72 12.96
CA ALA A 172 4.10 -16.44 13.44
C ALA A 172 2.73 -16.10 12.84
N ILE A 173 2.50 -16.38 11.54
CA ILE A 173 1.19 -16.21 10.91
C ILE A 173 0.15 -17.09 11.61
N HIS A 174 0.46 -18.36 11.82
CA HIS A 174 -0.47 -19.31 12.45
C HIS A 174 -0.80 -18.93 13.90
N TYR A 175 0.21 -18.73 14.75
CA TYR A 175 -0.01 -18.47 16.18
C TYR A 175 -0.54 -17.08 16.50
N LYS A 176 -0.27 -16.11 15.64
CA LYS A 176 -0.88 -14.78 15.74
C LYS A 176 -2.25 -14.70 15.06
N GLU A 177 -2.70 -15.73 14.34
CA GLU A 177 -3.94 -15.69 13.56
C GLU A 177 -3.99 -14.50 12.59
N ILE A 178 -2.88 -14.24 11.87
CA ILE A 178 -2.77 -13.12 10.92
C ILE A 178 -3.61 -13.41 9.69
N GLN A 179 -4.33 -12.41 9.21
CA GLN A 179 -5.15 -12.45 8.00
C GLN A 179 -4.47 -11.76 6.83
#